data_94675c54f03bd9884145946d276e698e
#
_entry.id   94675c54f03bd9884145946d276e698e
#
_cell.length_a   1.000
_cell.length_b   1.000
_cell.length_c   1.000
_cell.angle_alpha   90.00
_cell.angle_beta   90.00
_cell.angle_gamma   90.00
#
_symmetry.space_group_name_H-M   'P 1'
#
loop_
_entity.id
_entity.type
_entity.pdbx_description
1 polymer ?
#
loop_
_entity_poly.entity_id
_entity_poly.type
_entity_poly.pdbx_seq_one_letter_code
_entity_poly.pdbx_strand_id
1 'polypeptide(L)'
;IGRAALKIILDTPELNLVAANDVATMENLAYLLRYDTVYGRHDKPVKTSDGRLIIGGQTVRLLSEKDPAKLPWKDLKIDLVFECTGRFTRREDLEKHLQAGASTVILSAPSKSEEVVTAVHGVNHPEGNPAIISCALTGSRGFAPASATMSPGRARWPGRWPPCRGSRS
;
A
#
# COMPACT_ATOMS: atom_id res chain seq x y z
N ILE A 1 4.03 -5.24 -6.87
CA ILE A 1 2.87 -4.46 -6.38
C ILE A 1 3.36 -3.13 -5.80
N GLY A 2 4.34 -3.09 -4.90
CA GLY A 2 4.79 -1.85 -4.26
C GLY A 2 5.17 -0.73 -5.23
N ARG A 3 5.87 -1.06 -6.34
CA ARG A 3 6.21 -0.07 -7.37
C ARG A 3 4.98 0.47 -8.11
N ALA A 4 3.99 -0.37 -8.36
CA ALA A 4 2.74 0.06 -8.98
C ALA A 4 1.94 0.97 -8.02
N ALA A 5 1.84 0.58 -6.74
CA ALA A 5 1.21 1.40 -5.70
C ALA A 5 1.92 2.76 -5.56
N LEU A 6 3.26 2.76 -5.54
CA LEU A 6 4.05 3.99 -5.47
C LEU A 6 3.71 4.95 -6.62
N LYS A 7 3.63 4.47 -7.85
CA LYS A 7 3.26 5.29 -9.02
C LYS A 7 1.86 5.89 -8.86
N ILE A 8 0.89 5.09 -8.40
CA ILE A 8 -0.49 5.54 -8.17
C ILE A 8 -0.54 6.60 -7.06
N ILE A 9 0.19 6.40 -5.96
CA ILE A 9 0.27 7.36 -4.85
C ILE A 9 0.81 8.70 -5.34
N LEU A 10 1.86 8.69 -6.18
CA LEU A 10 2.45 9.90 -6.75
C LEU A 10 1.49 10.68 -7.67
N ASP A 11 0.47 10.03 -8.21
CA ASP A 11 -0.54 10.63 -9.08
C ASP A 11 -1.86 10.95 -8.33
N THR A 12 -1.91 10.65 -7.02
CA THR A 12 -3.07 10.86 -6.16
C THR A 12 -2.83 12.08 -5.27
N PRO A 13 -3.47 13.24 -5.53
CA PRO A 13 -3.18 14.49 -4.82
C PRO A 13 -3.45 14.45 -3.31
N GLU A 14 -4.36 13.57 -2.88
CA GLU A 14 -4.73 13.38 -1.47
C GLU A 14 -3.71 12.58 -0.68
N LEU A 15 -2.74 11.93 -1.37
CA LEU A 15 -1.72 11.10 -0.75
C LEU A 15 -0.34 11.74 -0.89
N ASN A 16 0.43 11.72 0.18
CA ASN A 16 1.81 12.19 0.20
C ASN A 16 2.76 11.02 0.44
N LEU A 17 3.57 10.68 -0.54
CA LEU A 17 4.58 9.65 -0.42
C LEU A 17 5.82 10.19 0.29
N VAL A 18 5.98 9.86 1.57
CA VAL A 18 7.05 10.36 2.44
C VAL A 18 8.30 9.48 2.34
N ALA A 19 8.11 8.16 2.45
CA ALA A 19 9.21 7.21 2.48
C ALA A 19 8.86 5.90 1.78
N ALA A 20 9.88 5.19 1.33
CA ALA A 20 9.80 3.81 0.87
C ALA A 20 10.90 2.99 1.55
N ASN A 21 10.59 1.77 1.96
CA ASN A 21 11.55 0.83 2.54
C ASN A 21 11.74 -0.36 1.61
N ASP A 22 12.97 -0.60 1.20
CA ASP A 22 13.34 -1.76 0.39
C ASP A 22 14.78 -2.16 0.70
N VAL A 23 15.07 -3.47 0.64
CA VAL A 23 16.40 -4.00 0.88
C VAL A 23 17.28 -4.02 -0.38
N ALA A 24 16.73 -3.70 -1.55
CA ALA A 24 17.47 -3.55 -2.78
C ALA A 24 18.29 -2.25 -2.79
N THR A 25 19.29 -2.18 -3.65
CA THR A 25 20.10 -0.96 -3.80
C THR A 25 19.29 0.16 -4.44
N MET A 26 19.63 1.40 -4.12
CA MET A 26 18.94 2.58 -4.60
C MET A 26 18.97 2.68 -6.15
N GLU A 27 20.10 2.33 -6.74
CA GLU A 27 20.29 2.33 -8.20
C GLU A 27 19.36 1.34 -8.88
N ASN A 28 19.24 0.13 -8.29
CA ASN A 28 18.34 -0.91 -8.80
C ASN A 28 16.87 -0.48 -8.66
N LEU A 29 16.49 0.09 -7.53
CA LEU A 29 15.13 0.60 -7.34
C LEU A 29 14.81 1.73 -8.32
N ALA A 30 15.72 2.67 -8.53
CA ALA A 30 15.55 3.74 -9.49
C ALA A 30 15.43 3.22 -10.92
N TYR A 31 16.24 2.22 -11.28
CA TYR A 31 16.14 1.56 -12.59
C TYR A 31 14.78 0.88 -12.78
N LEU A 32 14.34 0.07 -11.81
CA LEU A 32 13.08 -0.65 -11.84
C LEU A 32 11.85 0.26 -11.78
N LEU A 33 11.98 1.47 -11.25
CA LEU A 33 10.93 2.49 -11.32
C LEU A 33 10.84 3.14 -12.70
N ARG A 34 11.99 3.33 -13.37
CA ARG A 34 12.04 3.90 -14.72
C ARG A 34 11.50 2.94 -15.77
N TYR A 35 11.83 1.65 -15.63
CA TYR A 35 11.57 0.64 -16.64
C TYR A 35 10.79 -0.51 -16.05
N ASP A 36 9.63 -0.77 -16.60
CA ASP A 36 8.77 -1.88 -16.20
C ASP A 36 8.36 -2.65 -17.45
N THR A 37 8.45 -3.98 -17.40
CA THR A 37 8.13 -4.83 -18.55
C THR A 37 6.63 -4.90 -18.86
N VAL A 38 5.79 -4.60 -17.87
CA VAL A 38 4.33 -4.63 -18.00
C VAL A 38 3.78 -3.22 -18.26
N TYR A 39 4.20 -2.24 -17.45
CA TYR A 39 3.68 -0.87 -17.49
C TYR A 39 4.53 0.09 -18.34
N GLY A 40 5.62 -0.40 -18.93
CA GLY A 40 6.48 0.38 -19.77
C GLY A 40 7.36 1.38 -19.00
N ARG A 41 7.81 2.40 -19.70
CA ARG A 41 8.65 3.46 -19.13
C ARG A 41 7.81 4.41 -18.28
N HIS A 42 8.34 4.79 -17.11
CA HIS A 42 7.68 5.80 -16.27
C HIS A 42 7.80 7.20 -16.87
N ASP A 43 6.70 7.94 -16.94
CA ASP A 43 6.64 9.26 -17.56
C ASP A 43 7.40 10.32 -16.77
N LYS A 44 7.43 10.20 -15.45
CA LYS A 44 8.15 11.14 -14.58
C LYS A 44 9.63 10.77 -14.48
N PRO A 45 10.53 11.76 -14.51
CA PRO A 45 11.96 11.52 -14.32
C PRO A 45 12.23 10.98 -12.90
N VAL A 46 13.05 9.94 -12.82
CA VAL A 46 13.51 9.34 -11.56
C VAL A 46 15.00 9.63 -11.40
N LYS A 47 15.36 10.28 -10.31
CA LYS A 47 16.75 10.57 -9.93
C LYS A 47 17.01 10.06 -8.53
N THR A 48 18.27 9.85 -8.20
CA THR A 48 18.73 9.48 -6.85
C THR A 48 19.69 10.53 -6.34
N SER A 49 19.56 10.93 -5.08
CA SER A 49 20.49 11.83 -4.40
C SER A 49 20.41 11.61 -2.89
N ASP A 50 21.55 11.45 -2.24
CA ASP A 50 21.70 11.45 -0.77
C ASP A 50 20.70 10.54 -0.02
N GLY A 51 20.55 9.29 -0.45
CA GLY A 51 19.62 8.34 0.17
C GLY A 51 18.13 8.62 -0.12
N ARG A 52 17.84 9.41 -1.16
CA ARG A 52 16.48 9.79 -1.55
C ARG A 52 16.23 9.48 -3.01
N LEU A 53 14.99 9.15 -3.31
CA LEU A 53 14.47 9.10 -4.68
C LEU A 53 13.76 10.43 -4.98
N ILE A 54 14.07 11.02 -6.12
CA ILE A 54 13.38 12.21 -6.63
C ILE A 54 12.60 11.78 -7.87
N ILE A 55 11.28 11.80 -7.77
CA ILE A 55 10.37 11.31 -8.81
C ILE A 55 9.41 12.44 -9.18
N GLY A 56 9.52 12.95 -10.41
CA GLY A 56 8.66 14.05 -10.86
C GLY A 56 8.74 15.32 -10.00
N GLY A 57 9.85 15.52 -9.29
CA GLY A 57 10.05 16.64 -8.37
C GLY A 57 9.70 16.34 -6.91
N GLN A 58 8.99 15.26 -6.64
CA GLN A 58 8.75 14.80 -5.26
C GLN A 58 9.95 14.03 -4.71
N THR A 59 10.31 14.32 -3.46
CA THR A 59 11.43 13.67 -2.77
C THR A 59 10.90 12.61 -1.82
N VAL A 60 11.29 11.37 -2.03
CA VAL A 60 10.92 10.19 -1.24
C VAL A 60 12.15 9.68 -0.49
N ARG A 61 12.07 9.59 0.84
CA ARG A 61 13.15 9.02 1.65
C ARG A 61 13.22 7.52 1.42
N LEU A 62 14.39 7.00 1.05
CA LEU A 62 14.62 5.57 0.91
C LEU A 62 15.23 5.01 2.19
N LEU A 63 14.64 3.96 2.71
CA LEU A 63 15.09 3.21 3.88
C LEU A 63 15.47 1.80 3.44
N SER A 64 16.37 1.16 4.20
CA SER A 64 16.80 -0.22 3.95
C SER A 64 16.84 -1.00 5.27
N GLU A 65 15.68 -1.14 5.90
CA GLU A 65 15.52 -1.84 7.17
C GLU A 65 14.77 -3.16 6.94
N LYS A 66 15.31 -4.25 7.50
CA LYS A 66 14.71 -5.58 7.39
C LYS A 66 13.63 -5.85 8.42
N ASP A 67 13.73 -5.20 9.59
CA ASP A 67 12.79 -5.38 10.68
C ASP A 67 11.79 -4.20 10.70
N PRO A 68 10.51 -4.44 10.42
CA PRO A 68 9.50 -3.38 10.39
C PRO A 68 9.38 -2.58 11.71
N ALA A 69 9.69 -3.21 12.86
CA ALA A 69 9.62 -2.55 14.16
C ALA A 69 10.65 -1.43 14.32
N LYS A 70 11.75 -1.45 13.54
CA LYS A 70 12.82 -0.44 13.59
C LYS A 70 12.65 0.69 12.60
N LEU A 71 11.61 0.66 11.81
CA LEU A 71 11.32 1.72 10.85
C LEU A 71 10.90 3.01 11.57
N PRO A 72 11.36 4.18 11.14
CA PRO A 72 11.13 5.45 11.83
C PRO A 72 9.76 6.07 11.49
N TRP A 73 8.69 5.27 11.51
CA TRP A 73 7.35 5.73 11.10
C TRP A 73 6.84 6.86 11.98
N LYS A 74 7.08 6.78 13.29
CA LYS A 74 6.70 7.83 14.24
C LYS A 74 7.39 9.16 13.94
N ASP A 75 8.70 9.13 13.68
CA ASP A 75 9.49 10.34 13.42
C ASP A 75 9.11 10.99 12.09
N LEU A 76 8.74 10.16 11.12
CA LEU A 76 8.28 10.58 9.79
C LEU A 76 6.79 10.92 9.75
N LYS A 77 6.06 10.75 10.87
CA LYS A 77 4.62 10.99 10.99
C LYS A 77 3.83 10.25 9.89
N ILE A 78 4.08 8.94 9.78
CA ILE A 78 3.42 8.11 8.77
C ILE A 78 2.03 7.70 9.26
N ASP A 79 1.00 8.08 8.53
CA ASP A 79 -0.38 7.67 8.81
C ASP A 79 -0.67 6.27 8.25
N LEU A 80 -0.17 5.97 7.06
CA LEU A 80 -0.51 4.77 6.32
C LEU A 80 0.73 4.07 5.76
N VAL A 81 0.83 2.77 5.99
CA VAL A 81 1.86 1.90 5.40
C VAL A 81 1.21 0.91 4.43
N PHE A 82 1.74 0.83 3.20
CA PHE A 82 1.44 -0.25 2.27
C PHE A 82 2.51 -1.34 2.41
N GLU A 83 2.13 -2.48 2.99
CA GLU A 83 2.99 -3.66 3.08
C GLU A 83 2.88 -4.47 1.78
N CYS A 84 3.93 -4.40 0.97
CA CYS A 84 3.97 -4.99 -0.37
C CYS A 84 5.12 -6.00 -0.55
N THR A 85 5.83 -6.38 0.52
CA THR A 85 6.99 -7.27 0.43
C THR A 85 6.61 -8.74 0.18
N GLY A 86 5.37 -9.12 0.54
CA GLY A 86 4.90 -10.50 0.51
C GLY A 86 5.50 -11.40 1.60
N ARG A 87 6.36 -10.86 2.47
CA ARG A 87 7.01 -11.60 3.57
C ARG A 87 6.20 -11.52 4.86
N PHE A 88 5.67 -10.36 5.17
CA PHE A 88 4.96 -10.05 6.40
C PHE A 88 3.45 -10.16 6.15
N THR A 89 2.91 -11.40 6.24
CA THR A 89 1.51 -11.68 5.93
C THR A 89 0.69 -12.09 7.15
N ARG A 90 1.32 -12.21 8.31
CA ARG A 90 0.67 -12.50 9.58
C ARG A 90 0.40 -11.21 10.35
N ARG A 91 -0.62 -11.22 11.20
CA ARG A 91 -0.99 -10.09 12.04
C ARG A 91 0.18 -9.58 12.89
N GLU A 92 0.91 -10.49 13.53
CA GLU A 92 2.02 -10.15 14.42
C GLU A 92 3.14 -9.38 13.69
N ASP A 93 3.36 -9.69 12.41
CA ASP A 93 4.35 -8.99 11.60
C ASP A 93 3.85 -7.60 11.16
N LEU A 94 2.56 -7.48 10.87
CA LEU A 94 1.95 -6.20 10.48
C LEU A 94 1.85 -5.24 11.67
N GLU A 95 1.61 -5.77 12.88
CA GLU A 95 1.60 -5.00 14.13
C GLU A 95 2.95 -4.31 14.41
N LYS A 96 4.07 -4.83 13.90
CA LYS A 96 5.38 -4.18 14.00
C LYS A 96 5.40 -2.79 13.35
N HIS A 97 4.68 -2.59 12.27
CA HIS A 97 4.54 -1.26 11.66
C HIS A 97 3.75 -0.30 12.54
N LEU A 98 2.70 -0.79 13.24
CA LEU A 98 1.94 0.02 14.20
C LEU A 98 2.81 0.39 15.42
N GLN A 99 3.60 -0.58 15.92
CA GLN A 99 4.57 -0.35 17.01
C GLN A 99 5.64 0.68 16.61
N ALA A 100 6.06 0.66 15.35
CA ALA A 100 6.97 1.65 14.77
C ALA A 100 6.35 3.05 14.61
N GLY A 101 5.03 3.17 14.78
CA GLY A 101 4.30 4.45 14.82
C GLY A 101 3.40 4.75 13.65
N ALA A 102 3.15 3.80 12.75
CA ALA A 102 2.12 3.96 11.72
C ALA A 102 0.71 3.85 12.33
N SER A 103 -0.26 4.58 11.80
CA SER A 103 -1.65 4.51 12.28
C SER A 103 -2.42 3.36 11.62
N THR A 104 -2.14 3.08 10.36
CA THR A 104 -2.83 2.04 9.59
C THR A 104 -1.86 1.28 8.70
N VAL A 105 -2.09 -0.02 8.53
CA VAL A 105 -1.33 -0.89 7.63
C VAL A 105 -2.25 -1.55 6.62
N ILE A 106 -1.96 -1.40 5.35
CA ILE A 106 -2.64 -2.12 4.26
C ILE A 106 -1.69 -3.17 3.70
N LEU A 107 -2.05 -4.43 3.88
CA LEU A 107 -1.34 -5.56 3.29
C LEU A 107 -1.83 -5.79 1.86
N SER A 108 -0.91 -5.79 0.90
CA SER A 108 -1.21 -6.00 -0.53
C SER A 108 -1.40 -7.47 -0.94
N ALA A 109 -1.64 -8.35 0.02
CA ALA A 109 -1.83 -9.78 -0.16
C ALA A 109 -2.87 -10.31 0.82
N PRO A 110 -3.45 -11.50 0.62
CA PRO A 110 -4.27 -12.14 1.63
C PRO A 110 -3.47 -12.39 2.91
N SER A 111 -4.05 -12.01 4.05
CA SER A 111 -3.45 -12.33 5.34
C SER A 111 -3.50 -13.82 5.63
N LYS A 112 -2.49 -14.32 6.34
CA LYS A 112 -2.48 -15.68 6.90
C LYS A 112 -3.17 -15.77 8.27
N SER A 113 -3.54 -14.64 8.85
CA SER A 113 -4.26 -14.54 10.13
C SER A 113 -5.72 -14.22 9.87
N GLU A 114 -6.63 -15.04 10.37
CA GLU A 114 -8.09 -14.89 10.18
C GLU A 114 -8.66 -13.61 10.81
N GLU A 115 -7.99 -13.09 11.83
CA GLU A 115 -8.37 -11.88 12.56
C GLU A 115 -8.13 -10.59 11.77
N VAL A 116 -7.40 -10.65 10.66
CA VAL A 116 -7.14 -9.48 9.81
C VAL A 116 -8.29 -9.32 8.84
N VAL A 117 -8.95 -8.16 8.93
CA VAL A 117 -10.09 -7.84 8.07
C VAL A 117 -9.61 -7.78 6.60
N THR A 118 -10.30 -8.50 5.73
CA THR A 118 -10.00 -8.53 4.31
C THR A 118 -10.95 -7.64 3.54
N ALA A 119 -10.39 -6.71 2.78
CA ALA A 119 -11.11 -5.83 1.86
C ALA A 119 -10.95 -6.30 0.41
N VAL A 120 -12.06 -6.39 -0.30
CA VAL A 120 -12.11 -6.67 -1.74
C VAL A 120 -12.84 -5.52 -2.41
N HIS A 121 -12.14 -4.80 -3.28
CA HIS A 121 -12.72 -3.64 -3.97
C HIS A 121 -13.99 -4.01 -4.73
N GLY A 122 -15.07 -3.23 -4.48
CA GLY A 122 -16.38 -3.44 -5.10
C GLY A 122 -17.21 -4.59 -4.52
N VAL A 123 -16.70 -5.32 -3.53
CA VAL A 123 -17.38 -6.45 -2.89
C VAL A 123 -17.74 -6.16 -1.43
N ASN A 124 -16.78 -5.73 -0.65
CA ASN A 124 -17.01 -5.40 0.76
C ASN A 124 -16.23 -4.15 1.18
N HIS A 125 -16.69 -3.54 2.25
CA HIS A 125 -15.99 -2.47 2.93
C HIS A 125 -15.80 -2.89 4.39
N PRO A 126 -14.57 -2.80 4.93
CA PRO A 126 -14.34 -3.05 6.35
C PRO A 126 -15.21 -2.12 7.20
N GLU A 127 -15.92 -2.67 8.17
CA GLU A 127 -16.66 -1.86 9.14
C GLU A 127 -15.72 -1.28 10.19
N GLY A 128 -16.03 -0.08 10.66
CA GLY A 128 -15.16 0.65 11.58
C GLY A 128 -13.94 1.22 10.88
N ASN A 129 -12.86 1.36 11.64
CA ASN A 129 -11.57 1.86 11.12
C ASN A 129 -10.44 0.91 11.59
N PRO A 130 -10.36 -0.31 11.02
CA PRO A 130 -9.37 -1.28 11.46
C PRO A 130 -7.95 -0.79 11.16
N ALA A 131 -7.05 -0.94 12.13
CA ALA A 131 -5.66 -0.52 11.97
C ALA A 131 -4.89 -1.40 10.97
N ILE A 132 -5.34 -2.62 10.71
CA ILE A 132 -4.73 -3.54 9.75
C ILE A 132 -5.81 -4.04 8.80
N ILE A 133 -5.57 -3.87 7.49
CA ILE A 133 -6.46 -4.29 6.42
C ILE A 133 -5.66 -5.14 5.44
N SER A 134 -6.16 -6.29 5.06
CA SER A 134 -5.62 -7.10 3.98
C SER A 134 -6.40 -6.86 2.69
N CYS A 135 -5.72 -6.72 1.56
CA CYS A 135 -6.34 -6.65 0.25
C CYS A 135 -6.25 -8.00 -0.44
N ALA A 136 -7.39 -8.66 -0.69
CA ALA A 136 -7.44 -9.87 -1.50
C ALA A 136 -7.89 -9.53 -2.93
N LEU A 137 -7.24 -10.17 -3.91
CA LEU A 137 -7.76 -10.23 -5.27
C LEU A 137 -8.81 -11.34 -5.34
N THR A 138 -9.91 -11.10 -6.06
CA THR A 138 -10.91 -12.12 -6.37
C THR A 138 -10.23 -13.31 -7.03
N GLY A 139 -10.16 -14.46 -6.34
CA GLY A 139 -9.51 -15.67 -6.85
C GLY A 139 -8.65 -16.44 -5.86
N SER A 140 -8.32 -15.88 -4.70
CA SER A 140 -7.70 -16.66 -3.63
C SER A 140 -8.71 -17.70 -3.12
N ARG A 141 -8.37 -18.98 -3.27
CA ARG A 141 -9.18 -20.09 -2.75
C ARG A 141 -9.38 -19.88 -1.25
N GLY A 142 -10.61 -19.69 -0.83
CA GLY A 142 -10.98 -19.60 0.58
C GLY A 142 -11.89 -18.45 0.97
N PHE A 143 -12.33 -17.61 0.03
CA PHE A 143 -13.37 -16.64 0.33
C PHE A 143 -14.73 -17.35 0.41
N ALA A 144 -15.09 -17.85 1.59
CA ALA A 144 -16.48 -18.08 1.94
C ALA A 144 -17.08 -16.68 2.18
N PRO A 145 -18.14 -16.27 1.45
CA PRO A 145 -18.85 -15.05 1.82
C PRO A 145 -19.45 -15.29 3.20
N ALA A 146 -18.91 -14.60 4.22
CA ALA A 146 -19.66 -14.43 5.44
C ALA A 146 -21.01 -13.84 5.01
N SER A 147 -22.10 -14.47 5.41
CA SER A 147 -23.46 -14.09 5.07
C SER A 147 -23.67 -12.61 5.34
N ALA A 148 -23.61 -11.81 4.27
CA ALA A 148 -23.82 -10.39 4.34
C ALA A 148 -25.32 -10.14 4.43
N THR A 149 -25.83 -10.00 5.63
CA THR A 149 -27.07 -9.26 5.87
C THR A 149 -26.76 -7.80 5.66
N MET A 150 -27.12 -7.28 4.48
CA MET A 150 -27.08 -5.85 4.19
C MET A 150 -28.10 -5.12 5.05
N SER A 151 -27.66 -4.36 6.04
CA SER A 151 -28.43 -3.26 6.62
C SER A 151 -28.00 -1.93 5.97
N PRO A 152 -28.94 -1.09 5.49
CA PRO A 152 -28.60 0.18 4.90
C PRO A 152 -28.33 1.23 5.98
N GLY A 153 -27.10 1.36 6.43
CA GLY A 153 -26.66 2.37 7.39
C GLY A 153 -25.44 3.11 6.87
N ARG A 154 -25.60 4.41 6.70
CA ARG A 154 -24.65 5.37 6.13
C ARG A 154 -23.35 5.42 6.94
N ALA A 155 -22.24 4.98 6.38
CA ALA A 155 -20.92 5.45 6.77
C ALA A 155 -20.32 6.24 5.60
N ARG A 156 -20.15 7.55 5.79
CA ARG A 156 -19.48 8.43 4.82
C ARG A 156 -17.97 8.28 4.98
N TRP A 157 -17.32 7.67 4.00
CA TRP A 157 -15.92 7.96 3.72
C TRP A 157 -15.82 9.35 3.08
N PRO A 158 -14.88 10.20 3.50
CA PRO A 158 -14.62 11.45 2.78
C PRO A 158 -13.74 11.10 1.57
N GLY A 159 -14.35 10.79 0.45
CA GLY A 159 -13.63 10.55 -0.79
C GLY A 159 -14.41 9.58 -1.69
N ARG A 160 -15.07 10.14 -2.68
CA ARG A 160 -15.67 9.38 -3.77
C ARG A 160 -14.54 8.93 -4.69
N TRP A 161 -14.27 7.62 -4.76
CA TRP A 161 -13.41 7.06 -5.80
C TRP A 161 -13.98 7.40 -7.17
N PRO A 162 -13.18 7.87 -8.13
CA PRO A 162 -13.66 8.10 -9.48
C PRO A 162 -14.15 6.77 -10.09
N PRO A 163 -15.23 6.79 -10.89
CA PRO A 163 -15.71 5.60 -11.56
C PRO A 163 -14.62 5.07 -12.52
N CYS A 164 -14.42 3.75 -12.54
CA CYS A 164 -13.58 3.08 -13.52
C CYS A 164 -14.00 3.54 -14.92
N ARG A 165 -13.09 4.14 -15.68
CA ARG A 165 -13.34 4.43 -17.10
C ARG A 165 -13.50 3.10 -17.81
N GLY A 166 -14.71 2.83 -18.28
CA GLY A 166 -15.02 1.67 -19.08
C GLY A 166 -14.12 1.63 -20.31
N SER A 167 -13.59 0.44 -20.59
CA SER A 167 -12.99 0.09 -21.87
C SER A 167 -13.97 0.43 -22.99
N ARG A 168 -13.62 1.36 -23.87
CA ARG A 168 -14.31 1.53 -25.13
C ARG A 168 -13.93 0.34 -26.03
N SER A 169 -14.94 -0.35 -26.46
CA SER A 169 -14.90 -1.32 -27.57
C SER A 169 -14.37 -0.69 -28.84
#